data_afc1363f37966bd02b97005594cf8577
#
_entry.id   afc1363f37966bd02b97005594cf8577
#
_cell.length_a   1.000
_cell.length_b   1.000
_cell.length_c   1.000
_cell.angle_alpha   90.00
_cell.angle_beta   90.00
_cell.angle_gamma   90.00
#
_symmetry.space_group_name_H-M   'P 1'
#
loop_
_entity.id
_entity.type
_entity.pdbx_description
1 polymer ?
#
loop_
_entity_poly.entity_id
_entity_poly.type
_entity_poly.pdbx_seq_one_letter_code
_entity_poly.pdbx_strand_id
1 'polypeptide(L)'
;MAVKQPNLKAADSPIIGKGDPAARQSATQAALEATINEVPEVASALAARGVAAQVDDTGRTFVELSGTTAELHNIGEYLASYQPARNAFLNALVNRVGLTIATSKLYRNPWAVFKRGYLEFGDTVEEIFVNLADVHGFYPEGAEDTFAKREIPDVRAAFHRMNFQKFYKTTVSSQQLRQAFLSWTAVSDLIARIIESLYTAANTDEYYVMRYFLAKCLLNGYIGSINIPEPTK
;
A
#
# COMPACT_ATOMS: atom_id res chain seq x y z
N MET A 1 -9.92 -7.10 -18.28
CA MET A 1 -10.88 -6.92 -17.18
C MET A 1 -10.24 -5.98 -16.17
N ALA A 2 -10.78 -4.78 -15.97
CA ALA A 2 -10.28 -3.87 -14.95
C ALA A 2 -10.69 -4.42 -13.58
N VAL A 3 -9.73 -4.87 -12.79
CA VAL A 3 -9.96 -5.24 -11.39
C VAL A 3 -10.37 -3.96 -10.68
N LYS A 4 -11.64 -3.86 -10.34
CA LYS A 4 -12.21 -2.77 -9.57
C LYS A 4 -11.56 -2.84 -8.19
N GLN A 5 -10.60 -1.95 -7.91
CA GLN A 5 -10.04 -1.83 -6.56
C GLN A 5 -11.20 -1.56 -5.59
N PRO A 6 -11.30 -2.28 -4.48
CA PRO A 6 -12.30 -1.97 -3.48
C PRO A 6 -12.07 -0.54 -3.02
N ASN A 7 -13.11 0.27 -3.14
CA ASN A 7 -13.10 1.69 -2.76
C ASN A 7 -13.19 1.79 -1.23
N LEU A 8 -12.18 1.25 -0.54
CA LEU A 8 -12.04 1.34 0.90
C LEU A 8 -11.64 2.79 1.24
N LYS A 9 -12.62 3.56 1.64
CA LYS A 9 -12.40 4.91 2.16
C LYS A 9 -11.62 4.80 3.47
N ALA A 10 -10.55 5.56 3.61
CA ALA A 10 -9.78 5.63 4.88
C ALA A 10 -10.65 6.07 6.09
N ALA A 11 -11.85 6.59 5.84
CA ALA A 11 -12.85 6.88 6.86
C ALA A 11 -13.48 5.62 7.47
N ASP A 12 -13.36 4.47 6.82
CA ASP A 12 -14.04 3.23 7.24
C ASP A 12 -13.15 2.34 8.12
N SER A 13 -11.87 2.71 8.33
CA SER A 13 -11.02 2.04 9.31
C SER A 13 -11.25 2.62 10.70
N PRO A 14 -11.76 1.85 11.65
CA PRO A 14 -12.02 2.34 13.02
C PRO A 14 -10.74 2.76 13.76
N ILE A 15 -9.57 2.29 13.32
CA ILE A 15 -8.28 2.64 13.95
C ILE A 15 -7.77 4.01 13.45
N ILE A 16 -7.97 4.34 12.17
CA ILE A 16 -7.36 5.52 11.52
C ILE A 16 -8.39 6.61 11.22
N GLY A 17 -9.68 6.29 11.20
CA GLY A 17 -10.75 7.22 10.93
C GLY A 17 -10.98 8.24 12.05
N LYS A 18 -11.69 9.33 11.76
CA LYS A 18 -12.23 10.29 12.76
C LYS A 18 -13.48 9.73 13.47
N GLY A 19 -13.45 8.42 13.83
CA GLY A 19 -14.55 7.76 14.49
C GLY A 19 -14.66 8.12 15.98
N ASP A 20 -15.71 7.60 16.61
CA ASP A 20 -15.91 7.68 18.05
C ASP A 20 -14.67 7.16 18.80
N PRO A 21 -14.17 7.88 19.82
CA PRO A 21 -13.02 7.46 20.63
C PRO A 21 -13.16 6.06 21.22
N ALA A 22 -14.35 5.67 21.66
CA ALA A 22 -14.62 4.34 22.21
C ALA A 22 -14.51 3.23 21.13
N ALA A 23 -15.02 3.48 19.93
CA ALA A 23 -14.89 2.56 18.80
C ALA A 23 -13.43 2.43 18.33
N ARG A 24 -12.65 3.51 18.36
CA ARG A 24 -11.21 3.47 18.08
C ARG A 24 -10.45 2.66 19.12
N GLN A 25 -10.77 2.82 20.40
CA GLN A 25 -10.14 2.06 21.47
C GLN A 25 -10.42 0.57 21.33
N SER A 26 -11.67 0.15 21.14
CA SER A 26 -12.02 -1.27 21.00
C SER A 26 -11.39 -1.90 19.75
N ALA A 27 -11.34 -1.20 18.63
CA ALA A 27 -10.68 -1.66 17.42
C ALA A 27 -9.16 -1.77 17.59
N THR A 28 -8.53 -0.83 18.29
CA THR A 28 -7.10 -0.86 18.62
C THR A 28 -6.79 -2.01 19.57
N GLN A 29 -7.63 -2.22 20.59
CA GLN A 29 -7.52 -3.35 21.51
C GLN A 29 -7.60 -4.69 20.78
N ALA A 30 -8.61 -4.88 19.95
CA ALA A 30 -8.76 -6.10 19.16
C ALA A 30 -7.58 -6.34 18.19
N ALA A 31 -7.06 -5.28 17.58
CA ALA A 31 -5.89 -5.37 16.70
C ALA A 31 -4.61 -5.73 17.48
N LEU A 32 -4.39 -5.15 18.66
CA LEU A 32 -3.27 -5.47 19.53
C LEU A 32 -3.34 -6.90 20.04
N GLU A 33 -4.49 -7.32 20.56
CA GLU A 33 -4.74 -8.67 21.06
C GLU A 33 -4.46 -9.72 19.98
N ALA A 34 -5.05 -9.52 18.81
CA ALA A 34 -4.83 -10.42 17.68
C ALA A 34 -3.37 -10.44 17.22
N THR A 35 -2.66 -9.30 17.27
CA THR A 35 -1.24 -9.22 16.91
C THR A 35 -0.33 -9.91 17.93
N ILE A 36 -0.62 -9.75 19.24
CA ILE A 36 0.10 -10.43 20.31
C ILE A 36 -0.09 -11.94 20.17
N ASN A 37 -1.29 -12.40 19.90
CA ASN A 37 -1.63 -13.80 19.75
C ASN A 37 -1.05 -14.44 18.48
N GLU A 38 -0.68 -13.64 17.49
CA GLU A 38 0.04 -14.10 16.30
C GLU A 38 1.51 -14.44 16.61
N VAL A 39 2.09 -13.85 17.68
CA VAL A 39 3.48 -14.07 18.10
C VAL A 39 3.50 -14.81 19.44
N PRO A 40 3.57 -16.16 19.45
CA PRO A 40 3.42 -16.98 20.68
C PRO A 40 4.41 -16.63 21.79
N GLU A 41 5.63 -16.23 21.43
CA GLU A 41 6.67 -15.84 22.38
C GLU A 41 6.26 -14.55 23.15
N VAL A 42 5.64 -13.61 22.46
CA VAL A 42 5.14 -12.37 23.06
C VAL A 42 3.95 -12.67 23.96
N ALA A 43 3.01 -13.49 23.50
CA ALA A 43 1.83 -13.88 24.28
C ALA A 43 2.23 -14.58 25.59
N SER A 44 3.11 -15.57 25.54
CA SER A 44 3.60 -16.31 26.71
C SER A 44 4.35 -15.41 27.71
N ALA A 45 5.19 -14.51 27.21
CA ALA A 45 5.94 -13.58 28.05
C ALA A 45 5.03 -12.54 28.74
N LEU A 46 3.97 -12.09 28.09
CA LEU A 46 2.99 -11.17 28.65
C LEU A 46 2.10 -11.86 29.68
N ALA A 47 1.70 -13.11 29.44
CA ALA A 47 0.99 -13.93 30.44
C ALA A 47 1.82 -14.12 31.70
N ALA A 48 3.12 -14.38 31.57
CA ALA A 48 4.05 -14.48 32.70
C ALA A 48 4.20 -13.15 33.48
N ARG A 49 3.85 -12.02 32.88
CA ARG A 49 3.83 -10.68 33.51
C ARG A 49 2.48 -10.25 34.08
N GLY A 50 1.51 -11.18 34.09
CA GLY A 50 0.21 -10.96 34.71
C GLY A 50 -0.84 -10.33 33.78
N VAL A 51 -0.61 -10.33 32.47
CA VAL A 51 -1.67 -10.05 31.52
C VAL A 51 -2.60 -11.25 31.44
N ALA A 52 -3.90 -11.04 31.42
CA ALA A 52 -4.88 -12.12 31.36
C ALA A 52 -4.66 -12.97 30.11
N ALA A 53 -4.58 -14.28 30.31
CA ALA A 53 -4.30 -15.20 29.21
C ALA A 53 -4.99 -16.55 29.46
N GLN A 54 -5.36 -17.22 28.38
CA GLN A 54 -5.87 -18.59 28.36
C GLN A 54 -4.87 -19.48 27.62
N VAL A 55 -4.81 -20.74 28.01
CA VAL A 55 -3.99 -21.75 27.32
C VAL A 55 -4.94 -22.71 26.64
N ASP A 56 -4.77 -22.93 25.34
CA ASP A 56 -5.55 -23.90 24.58
C ASP A 56 -5.11 -25.36 24.83
N ASP A 57 -5.87 -26.29 24.28
CA ASP A 57 -5.59 -27.73 24.39
C ASP A 57 -4.24 -28.15 23.76
N THR A 58 -3.65 -27.26 22.92
CA THR A 58 -2.34 -27.48 22.28
C THR A 58 -1.18 -26.90 23.10
N GLY A 59 -1.45 -26.25 24.23
CA GLY A 59 -0.46 -25.59 25.08
C GLY A 59 -0.06 -24.18 24.59
N ARG A 60 -0.79 -23.62 23.64
CA ARG A 60 -0.56 -22.27 23.14
C ARG A 60 -1.26 -21.25 24.03
N THR A 61 -0.54 -20.20 24.40
CA THR A 61 -1.06 -19.10 25.22
C THR A 61 -1.72 -18.04 24.35
N PHE A 62 -2.95 -17.67 24.71
CA PHE A 62 -3.70 -16.56 24.11
C PHE A 62 -3.94 -15.49 25.16
N VAL A 63 -3.59 -14.27 24.85
CA VAL A 63 -3.79 -13.11 25.71
C VAL A 63 -5.17 -12.51 25.41
N GLU A 64 -5.89 -12.19 26.48
CA GLU A 64 -7.14 -11.42 26.43
C GLU A 64 -6.91 -10.06 27.10
N LEU A 65 -7.14 -8.98 26.34
CA LEU A 65 -6.95 -7.64 26.86
C LEU A 65 -8.26 -7.12 27.48
N SER A 66 -8.22 -6.71 28.74
CA SER A 66 -9.38 -6.08 29.41
C SER A 66 -9.58 -4.60 29.05
N GLY A 67 -8.64 -3.99 28.31
CA GLY A 67 -8.69 -2.59 27.92
C GLY A 67 -8.19 -1.62 28.97
N THR A 68 -7.54 -2.10 30.02
CA THR A 68 -6.98 -1.24 31.07
C THR A 68 -5.66 -0.59 30.62
N THR A 69 -5.39 0.62 31.11
CA THR A 69 -4.12 1.31 30.86
C THR A 69 -2.93 0.63 31.53
N ALA A 70 -3.16 -0.12 32.61
CA ALA A 70 -2.10 -0.88 33.28
C ALA A 70 -1.58 -2.03 32.43
N GLU A 71 -2.47 -2.79 31.78
CA GLU A 71 -2.08 -3.82 30.80
C GLU A 71 -1.32 -3.22 29.62
N LEU A 72 -1.82 -2.12 29.08
CA LEU A 72 -1.16 -1.42 27.98
C LEU A 72 0.26 -1.00 28.35
N HIS A 73 0.47 -0.50 29.57
CA HIS A 73 1.78 -0.13 30.08
C HIS A 73 2.72 -1.33 30.21
N ASN A 74 2.24 -2.45 30.72
CA ASN A 74 3.00 -3.69 30.84
C ASN A 74 3.44 -4.22 29.46
N ILE A 75 2.56 -4.17 28.47
CA ILE A 75 2.88 -4.55 27.10
C ILE A 75 3.97 -3.62 26.55
N GLY A 76 3.81 -2.30 26.71
CA GLY A 76 4.77 -1.31 26.25
C GLY A 76 6.15 -1.46 26.86
N GLU A 77 6.24 -1.72 28.16
CA GLU A 77 7.50 -1.97 28.88
C GLU A 77 8.21 -3.23 28.37
N TYR A 78 7.45 -4.32 28.18
CA TYR A 78 8.02 -5.57 27.67
C TYR A 78 8.58 -5.37 26.25
N LEU A 79 7.79 -4.84 25.36
CA LEU A 79 8.21 -4.60 23.97
C LEU A 79 9.37 -3.59 23.86
N ALA A 80 9.45 -2.61 24.75
CA ALA A 80 10.55 -1.67 24.79
C ALA A 80 11.85 -2.29 25.33
N SER A 81 11.74 -3.25 26.25
CA SER A 81 12.90 -3.90 26.87
C SER A 81 13.53 -5.01 26.01
N TYR A 82 12.76 -5.67 25.17
CA TYR A 82 13.21 -6.83 24.37
C TYR A 82 13.06 -6.58 22.87
N GLN A 83 14.18 -6.29 22.22
CA GLN A 83 14.20 -5.91 20.80
C GLN A 83 13.67 -6.97 19.83
N PRO A 84 13.96 -8.27 19.95
CA PRO A 84 13.41 -9.28 19.06
C PRO A 84 11.88 -9.34 19.12
N ALA A 85 11.29 -9.36 20.31
CA ALA A 85 9.84 -9.36 20.49
C ALA A 85 9.19 -8.09 19.91
N ARG A 86 9.81 -6.93 20.09
CA ARG A 86 9.37 -5.68 19.49
C ARG A 86 9.32 -5.77 17.96
N ASN A 87 10.38 -6.30 17.34
CA ASN A 87 10.44 -6.40 15.88
C ASN A 87 9.40 -7.39 15.36
N ALA A 88 9.23 -8.55 16.00
CA ALA A 88 8.21 -9.53 15.65
C ALA A 88 6.80 -8.95 15.78
N PHE A 89 6.51 -8.29 16.90
CA PHE A 89 5.25 -7.62 17.13
C PHE A 89 4.97 -6.52 16.10
N LEU A 90 5.93 -5.64 15.81
CA LEU A 90 5.73 -4.56 14.83
C LEU A 90 5.53 -5.11 13.42
N ASN A 91 6.23 -6.17 13.04
CA ASN A 91 6.02 -6.81 11.74
C ASN A 91 4.62 -7.42 11.63
N ALA A 92 4.17 -8.15 12.64
CA ALA A 92 2.83 -8.73 12.68
C ALA A 92 1.76 -7.63 12.65
N LEU A 93 1.95 -6.54 13.42
CA LEU A 93 1.06 -5.40 13.46
C LEU A 93 0.94 -4.71 12.10
N VAL A 94 2.06 -4.41 11.45
CA VAL A 94 2.08 -3.77 10.12
C VAL A 94 1.44 -4.66 9.07
N ASN A 95 1.70 -5.97 9.09
CA ASN A 95 1.08 -6.91 8.17
C ASN A 95 -0.44 -6.95 8.36
N ARG A 96 -0.90 -7.05 9.59
CA ARG A 96 -2.34 -7.09 9.91
C ARG A 96 -3.07 -5.81 9.54
N VAL A 97 -2.50 -4.67 9.90
CA VAL A 97 -3.13 -3.36 9.63
C VAL A 97 -2.92 -2.97 8.16
N GLY A 98 -1.81 -3.33 7.54
CA GLY A 98 -1.55 -3.10 6.12
C GLY A 98 -2.55 -3.81 5.19
N LEU A 99 -3.11 -4.95 5.61
CA LEU A 99 -4.19 -5.63 4.88
C LEU A 99 -5.54 -4.89 4.98
N THR A 100 -5.72 -4.08 6.02
CA THR A 100 -7.02 -3.41 6.31
C THR A 100 -7.08 -1.98 5.79
N ILE A 101 -5.95 -1.37 5.45
CA ILE A 101 -5.88 0.05 5.12
C ILE A 101 -5.64 0.25 3.64
N ALA A 102 -6.65 0.84 3.07
CA ALA A 102 -6.53 1.51 1.80
C ALA A 102 -6.34 3.00 2.03
N THR A 103 -5.29 3.58 1.59
CA THR A 103 -5.13 5.01 1.33
C THR A 103 -4.97 5.96 2.53
N SER A 104 -3.72 6.29 2.81
CA SER A 104 -3.34 7.53 3.49
C SER A 104 -3.77 8.75 2.66
N LYS A 105 -4.35 9.76 3.30
CA LYS A 105 -4.79 11.01 2.65
C LYS A 105 -3.68 12.06 2.55
N LEU A 106 -2.50 11.84 3.10
CA LEU A 106 -1.48 12.88 3.27
C LEU A 106 -0.75 13.23 1.99
N TYR A 107 -0.44 12.27 1.16
CA TYR A 107 0.16 12.54 -0.13
C TYR A 107 -0.54 11.73 -1.22
N ARG A 108 -1.23 12.42 -2.10
CA ARG A 108 -1.86 11.81 -3.27
C ARG A 108 -0.98 12.07 -4.48
N ASN A 109 -0.44 11.00 -5.06
CA ASN A 109 0.32 11.11 -6.29
C ASN A 109 -0.57 11.65 -7.42
N PRO A 110 -0.31 12.84 -7.99
CA PRO A 110 -1.12 13.40 -9.07
C PRO A 110 -1.05 12.56 -10.34
N TRP A 111 0.00 11.76 -10.52
CA TRP A 111 0.22 10.90 -11.68
C TRP A 111 -0.46 9.52 -11.55
N ALA A 112 -1.18 9.27 -10.46
CA ALA A 112 -1.90 8.00 -10.26
C ALA A 112 -2.90 7.68 -11.38
N VAL A 113 -3.36 8.69 -12.12
CA VAL A 113 -4.27 8.55 -13.28
C VAL A 113 -3.62 7.73 -14.41
N PHE A 114 -2.30 7.80 -14.55
CA PHE A 114 -1.55 7.07 -15.58
C PHE A 114 -1.19 5.63 -15.16
N LYS A 115 -1.53 5.23 -13.94
CA LYS A 115 -1.25 3.92 -13.40
C LYS A 115 -2.31 2.93 -13.88
N ARG A 116 -1.91 1.90 -14.63
CA ARG A 116 -2.83 0.86 -15.14
C ARG A 116 -3.20 -0.23 -14.13
N GLY A 117 -2.52 -0.32 -13.01
CA GLY A 117 -2.74 -1.33 -11.97
C GLY A 117 -1.42 -1.92 -11.46
N TYR A 118 -1.53 -2.98 -10.68
CA TYR A 118 -0.38 -3.72 -10.17
C TYR A 118 -0.18 -4.97 -11.03
N LEU A 119 1.08 -5.25 -11.41
CA LEU A 119 1.48 -6.54 -11.94
C LEU A 119 1.81 -7.46 -10.78
N GLU A 120 1.36 -8.71 -10.84
CA GLU A 120 1.85 -9.75 -9.95
C GLU A 120 3.33 -10.06 -10.24
N PHE A 121 4.02 -10.58 -9.24
CA PHE A 121 5.44 -10.85 -9.36
C PHE A 121 5.71 -11.86 -10.47
N GLY A 122 6.57 -11.49 -11.40
CA GLY A 122 6.97 -12.35 -12.53
C GLY A 122 6.11 -12.26 -13.78
N ASP A 123 4.98 -11.54 -13.72
CA ASP A 123 4.10 -11.38 -14.87
C ASP A 123 4.70 -10.44 -15.94
N THR A 124 4.42 -10.78 -17.17
CA THR A 124 4.73 -9.96 -18.34
C THR A 124 3.41 -9.48 -18.95
N VAL A 125 3.25 -8.19 -19.16
CA VAL A 125 2.11 -7.63 -19.90
C VAL A 125 2.49 -7.53 -21.36
N GLU A 126 1.69 -8.18 -22.19
CA GLU A 126 1.75 -8.03 -23.63
C GLU A 126 0.77 -6.95 -24.08
N GLU A 127 1.25 -5.98 -24.82
CA GLU A 127 0.45 -4.92 -25.44
C GLU A 127 0.54 -5.08 -26.95
N ILE A 128 -0.61 -5.34 -27.59
CA ILE A 128 -0.71 -5.54 -29.02
C ILE A 128 -1.24 -4.27 -29.65
N PHE A 129 -0.48 -3.71 -30.57
CA PHE A 129 -0.89 -2.54 -31.38
C PHE A 129 -1.23 -3.01 -32.78
N VAL A 130 -2.43 -2.68 -33.24
CA VAL A 130 -2.86 -2.93 -34.60
C VAL A 130 -3.04 -1.57 -35.26
N ASN A 131 -2.38 -1.33 -36.38
CA ASN A 131 -2.56 -0.12 -37.15
C ASN A 131 -3.97 -0.06 -37.73
N LEU A 132 -4.44 1.17 -37.95
CA LEU A 132 -5.71 1.39 -38.63
C LEU A 132 -5.66 0.80 -40.03
N ALA A 133 -6.78 0.24 -40.48
CA ALA A 133 -6.94 -0.21 -41.85
C ALA A 133 -6.87 1.00 -42.82
N ASP A 134 -6.20 0.81 -43.92
CA ASP A 134 -6.11 1.85 -44.96
C ASP A 134 -7.47 2.10 -45.61
N VAL A 135 -7.74 3.36 -45.93
CA VAL A 135 -9.00 3.77 -46.53
C VAL A 135 -8.87 3.67 -48.06
N HIS A 136 -9.70 2.85 -48.66
CA HIS A 136 -9.78 2.69 -50.10
C HIS A 136 -10.99 3.45 -50.68
N GLY A 137 -10.78 4.14 -51.80
CA GLY A 137 -11.88 4.74 -52.53
C GLY A 137 -12.76 3.69 -53.19
N PHE A 138 -14.06 3.83 -53.09
CA PHE A 138 -14.99 2.94 -53.79
C PHE A 138 -15.09 3.40 -55.27
N TYR A 139 -14.47 2.63 -56.12
CA TYR A 139 -14.60 2.83 -57.59
C TYR A 139 -15.37 1.64 -58.16
N PRO A 140 -16.54 1.87 -58.78
CA PRO A 140 -17.36 0.80 -59.34
C PRO A 140 -16.69 0.12 -60.56
N GLU A 141 -15.79 0.84 -61.24
CA GLU A 141 -14.98 0.32 -62.35
C GLU A 141 -13.64 -0.10 -61.81
N GLY A 142 -13.34 -1.41 -61.74
CA GLY A 142 -12.12 -1.98 -61.23
C GLY A 142 -12.24 -2.59 -59.81
N ALA A 143 -13.43 -2.77 -59.31
CA ALA A 143 -13.66 -3.32 -57.97
C ALA A 143 -13.03 -4.72 -57.75
N GLU A 144 -12.85 -5.51 -58.78
CA GLU A 144 -12.25 -6.83 -58.70
C GLU A 144 -10.80 -6.80 -58.19
N ASP A 145 -10.01 -5.80 -58.58
CA ASP A 145 -8.60 -5.66 -58.15
C ASP A 145 -8.48 -5.15 -56.71
N THR A 146 -9.46 -4.36 -56.22
CA THR A 146 -9.50 -3.79 -54.87
C THR A 146 -9.91 -4.86 -53.83
N PHE A 147 -10.85 -5.73 -54.16
CA PHE A 147 -11.30 -6.80 -53.27
C PHE A 147 -10.40 -8.06 -53.30
N ALA A 148 -9.59 -8.22 -54.35
CA ALA A 148 -8.66 -9.34 -54.49
C ALA A 148 -7.34 -9.14 -53.74
N LYS A 149 -6.94 -7.92 -53.45
CA LYS A 149 -5.70 -7.61 -52.71
C LYS A 149 -5.94 -7.82 -51.23
N ARG A 150 -5.25 -8.83 -50.69
CA ARG A 150 -5.21 -9.09 -49.27
C ARG A 150 -4.24 -8.12 -48.59
N GLU A 151 -4.73 -7.20 -47.79
CA GLU A 151 -3.92 -6.36 -46.94
C GLU A 151 -3.78 -7.00 -45.57
N ILE A 152 -2.54 -7.18 -45.14
CA ILE A 152 -2.21 -7.72 -43.82
C ILE A 152 -2.01 -6.51 -42.90
N PRO A 153 -2.81 -6.35 -41.82
CA PRO A 153 -2.60 -5.26 -40.88
C PRO A 153 -1.23 -5.36 -40.20
N ASP A 154 -0.55 -4.21 -40.07
CA ASP A 154 0.71 -4.12 -39.32
C ASP A 154 0.40 -4.27 -37.83
N VAL A 155 0.78 -5.43 -37.28
CA VAL A 155 0.59 -5.79 -35.88
C VAL A 155 1.94 -5.76 -35.18
N ARG A 156 2.02 -4.96 -34.12
CA ARG A 156 3.23 -4.85 -33.27
C ARG A 156 2.90 -5.26 -31.86
N ALA A 157 3.74 -6.08 -31.24
CA ALA A 157 3.64 -6.47 -29.85
C ALA A 157 4.76 -5.82 -29.03
N ALA A 158 4.41 -5.26 -27.89
CA ALA A 158 5.35 -4.79 -26.88
C ALA A 158 5.19 -5.58 -25.60
N PHE A 159 6.29 -6.04 -25.05
CA PHE A 159 6.31 -6.81 -23.79
C PHE A 159 6.85 -5.93 -22.67
N HIS A 160 6.05 -5.73 -21.65
CA HIS A 160 6.39 -4.95 -20.47
C HIS A 160 6.66 -5.88 -19.29
N ARG A 161 7.82 -5.74 -18.68
CA ARG A 161 8.21 -6.47 -17.47
C ARG A 161 8.37 -5.49 -16.31
N MET A 162 8.11 -5.98 -15.11
CA MET A 162 8.37 -5.22 -13.90
C MET A 162 9.88 -5.02 -13.73
N ASN A 163 10.34 -3.76 -13.76
CA ASN A 163 11.73 -3.36 -13.56
C ASN A 163 11.92 -2.46 -12.32
N PHE A 164 10.82 -2.18 -11.61
CA PHE A 164 10.82 -1.35 -10.43
C PHE A 164 10.26 -2.12 -9.24
N GLN A 165 11.16 -2.53 -8.35
CA GLN A 165 10.83 -3.25 -7.13
C GLN A 165 11.56 -2.60 -5.97
N LYS A 166 10.82 -2.05 -5.01
CA LYS A 166 11.34 -1.45 -3.80
C LYS A 166 10.59 -1.93 -2.58
N PHE A 167 11.27 -2.02 -1.46
CA PHE A 167 10.66 -2.23 -0.16
C PHE A 167 10.94 -1.04 0.74
N TYR A 168 9.99 -0.74 1.62
CA TYR A 168 10.10 0.38 2.56
C TYR A 168 10.25 -0.14 3.97
N LYS A 169 11.17 0.46 4.71
CA LYS A 169 11.54 0.05 6.06
C LYS A 169 11.34 1.23 7.00
N THR A 170 10.63 1.00 8.09
CA THR A 170 10.51 1.97 9.17
C THR A 170 11.03 1.37 10.47
N THR A 171 11.58 2.21 11.34
CA THR A 171 12.12 1.80 12.63
C THR A 171 11.45 2.62 13.71
N VAL A 172 10.96 1.95 14.74
CA VAL A 172 10.38 2.59 15.92
C VAL A 172 11.35 2.46 17.08
N SER A 173 11.70 3.58 17.71
CA SER A 173 12.58 3.55 18.87
C SER A 173 11.83 3.02 20.10
N SER A 174 12.59 2.42 21.06
CA SER A 174 12.01 1.93 22.31
C SER A 174 11.36 3.05 23.13
N GLN A 175 11.88 4.26 23.04
CA GLN A 175 11.33 5.43 23.73
C GLN A 175 9.98 5.87 23.13
N GLN A 176 9.88 5.90 21.80
CA GLN A 176 8.61 6.19 21.10
C GLN A 176 7.54 5.13 21.42
N LEU A 177 7.96 3.87 21.49
CA LEU A 177 7.06 2.78 21.85
C LEU A 177 6.53 2.95 23.29
N ARG A 178 7.42 3.20 24.26
CA ARG A 178 7.00 3.47 25.65
C ARG A 178 6.02 4.63 25.76
N GLN A 179 6.28 5.73 25.06
CA GLN A 179 5.39 6.88 25.05
C GLN A 179 4.01 6.57 24.43
N ALA A 180 4.00 5.80 23.35
CA ALA A 180 2.75 5.40 22.71
C ALA A 180 1.90 4.48 23.61
N PHE A 181 2.53 3.57 24.33
CA PHE A 181 1.83 2.62 25.21
C PHE A 181 1.37 3.23 26.56
N LEU A 182 1.42 4.55 26.72
CA LEU A 182 0.84 5.24 27.86
C LEU A 182 -0.69 5.43 27.72
N SER A 183 -1.23 5.43 26.51
CA SER A 183 -2.67 5.57 26.29
C SER A 183 -3.13 4.87 25.01
N TRP A 184 -4.36 4.41 24.98
CA TRP A 184 -4.96 3.76 23.80
C TRP A 184 -4.97 4.64 22.57
N THR A 185 -5.21 5.94 22.75
CA THR A 185 -5.18 6.94 21.68
C THR A 185 -3.77 7.05 21.08
N ALA A 186 -2.73 7.10 21.93
CA ALA A 186 -1.35 7.22 21.45
C ALA A 186 -0.87 5.96 20.70
N VAL A 187 -1.33 4.77 21.10
CA VAL A 187 -1.07 3.53 20.35
C VAL A 187 -1.71 3.58 18.98
N SER A 188 -2.99 3.96 18.90
CA SER A 188 -3.67 4.07 17.60
C SER A 188 -3.01 5.10 16.68
N ASP A 189 -2.55 6.21 17.23
CA ASP A 189 -1.82 7.24 16.48
C ASP A 189 -0.44 6.78 16.03
N LEU A 190 0.28 6.00 16.85
CA LEU A 190 1.55 5.39 16.43
C LEU A 190 1.36 4.44 15.25
N ILE A 191 0.36 3.56 15.34
CA ILE A 191 0.02 2.62 14.25
C ILE A 191 -0.30 3.39 12.98
N ALA A 192 -1.18 4.39 13.08
CA ALA A 192 -1.55 5.22 11.96
C ALA A 192 -0.34 5.89 11.30
N ARG A 193 0.56 6.49 12.09
CA ARG A 193 1.76 7.17 11.60
C ARG A 193 2.75 6.24 10.92
N ILE A 194 2.94 5.01 11.45
CA ILE A 194 3.82 4.01 10.81
C ILE A 194 3.32 3.69 9.41
N ILE A 195 2.04 3.38 9.29
CA ILE A 195 1.41 3.03 8.03
C ILE A 195 1.44 4.19 7.06
N GLU A 196 1.08 5.38 7.53
CA GLU A 196 1.09 6.60 6.75
C GLU A 196 2.48 6.92 6.19
N SER A 197 3.53 6.72 6.98
CA SER A 197 4.92 6.94 6.53
C SER A 197 5.31 5.99 5.41
N LEU A 198 4.89 4.71 5.47
CA LEU A 198 5.17 3.72 4.44
C LEU A 198 4.45 4.05 3.12
N TYR A 199 3.17 4.40 3.18
CA TYR A 199 2.40 4.77 1.99
C TYR A 199 2.86 6.10 1.37
N THR A 200 3.22 7.08 2.21
CA THR A 200 3.76 8.35 1.72
C THR A 200 5.09 8.13 1.01
N ALA A 201 5.96 7.28 1.55
CA ALA A 201 7.23 6.93 0.90
C ALA A 201 6.99 6.28 -0.46
N ALA A 202 6.07 5.30 -0.55
CA ALA A 202 5.72 4.65 -1.80
C ALA A 202 5.16 5.62 -2.85
N ASN A 203 4.21 6.46 -2.47
CA ASN A 203 3.63 7.47 -3.35
C ASN A 203 4.64 8.51 -3.82
N THR A 204 5.57 8.89 -2.95
CA THR A 204 6.63 9.86 -3.29
C THR A 204 7.61 9.26 -4.29
N ASP A 205 8.00 8.00 -4.10
CA ASP A 205 8.87 7.31 -5.05
C ASP A 205 8.19 7.12 -6.42
N GLU A 206 6.93 6.74 -6.45
CA GLU A 206 6.16 6.65 -7.70
C GLU A 206 6.11 8.01 -8.41
N TYR A 207 5.93 9.11 -7.67
CA TYR A 207 5.96 10.46 -8.22
C TYR A 207 7.32 10.77 -8.86
N TYR A 208 8.44 10.47 -8.19
CA TYR A 208 9.76 10.72 -8.75
C TYR A 208 10.06 9.86 -9.98
N VAL A 209 9.63 8.61 -9.99
CA VAL A 209 9.76 7.73 -11.16
C VAL A 209 9.00 8.29 -12.35
N MET A 210 7.76 8.73 -12.15
CA MET A 210 6.96 9.32 -13.21
C MET A 210 7.56 10.64 -13.73
N ARG A 211 8.03 11.49 -12.81
CA ARG A 211 8.73 12.71 -13.17
C ARG A 211 9.99 12.46 -14.00
N TYR A 212 10.78 11.44 -13.61
CA TYR A 212 11.95 11.02 -14.37
C TYR A 212 11.56 10.51 -15.76
N PHE A 213 10.52 9.71 -15.85
CA PHE A 213 10.00 9.19 -17.12
C PHE A 213 9.58 10.34 -18.05
N LEU A 214 8.80 11.30 -17.56
CA LEU A 214 8.40 12.45 -18.35
C LEU A 214 9.60 13.29 -18.82
N ALA A 215 10.59 13.50 -17.95
CA ALA A 215 11.82 14.20 -18.33
C ALA A 215 12.57 13.46 -19.46
N LYS A 216 12.62 12.12 -19.41
CA LYS A 216 13.21 11.30 -20.47
C LYS A 216 12.41 11.39 -21.78
N CYS A 217 11.09 11.39 -21.72
CA CYS A 217 10.24 11.55 -22.90
C CYS A 217 10.46 12.92 -23.58
N LEU A 218 10.64 13.97 -22.78
CA LEU A 218 10.94 15.32 -23.27
C LEU A 218 12.32 15.39 -23.93
N LEU A 219 13.34 14.84 -23.27
CA LEU A 219 14.73 14.82 -23.79
C LEU A 219 14.86 14.00 -25.09
N ASN A 220 14.08 12.94 -25.23
CA ASN A 220 14.07 12.09 -26.41
C ASN A 220 13.15 12.61 -27.52
N GLY A 221 12.49 13.75 -27.33
CA GLY A 221 11.59 14.34 -28.34
C GLY A 221 10.24 13.62 -28.53
N TYR A 222 9.87 12.70 -27.62
CA TYR A 222 8.57 12.01 -27.69
C TYR A 222 7.41 12.92 -27.30
N ILE A 223 7.68 14.01 -26.60
CA ILE A 223 6.69 15.03 -26.20
C ILE A 223 7.17 16.36 -26.74
N GLY A 224 6.31 17.05 -27.50
CA GLY A 224 6.57 18.40 -28.00
C GLY A 224 6.64 19.42 -26.86
N SER A 225 7.55 20.39 -26.98
CA SER A 225 7.63 21.53 -26.06
C SER A 225 7.00 22.78 -26.68
N ILE A 226 6.15 23.46 -25.92
CA ILE A 226 5.61 24.78 -26.29
C ILE A 226 6.35 25.81 -25.44
N ASN A 227 7.00 26.75 -26.11
CA ASN A 227 7.67 27.86 -25.44
C ASN A 227 6.61 28.91 -25.03
N ILE A 228 6.39 29.07 -23.73
CA ILE A 228 5.50 30.09 -23.20
C ILE A 228 6.35 31.35 -22.96
N PRO A 229 6.11 32.45 -23.69
CA PRO A 229 6.85 33.68 -23.46
C PRO A 229 6.58 34.21 -22.05
N GLU A 230 7.59 34.81 -21.43
CA GLU A 230 7.41 35.48 -20.14
C GLU A 230 6.30 36.54 -20.21
N PRO A 231 5.45 36.61 -19.20
CA PRO A 231 4.42 37.64 -19.15
C PRO A 231 5.09 39.01 -19.13
N THR A 232 4.83 39.84 -20.14
CA THR A 232 5.20 41.24 -20.12
C THR A 232 4.49 41.95 -18.99
N LYS A 233 5.26 42.57 -18.09
CA LYS A 233 4.74 43.42 -17.02
C LYS A 233 4.05 44.66 -17.57
#